data_d59a6d7b816a4bba22f1a24acc81a0be
#
_entry.id   d59a6d7b816a4bba22f1a24acc81a0be
#
_cell.length_a   1.000
_cell.length_b   1.000
_cell.length_c   1.000
_cell.angle_alpha   90.00
_cell.angle_beta   90.00
_cell.angle_gamma   90.00
#
_symmetry.space_group_name_H-M   'P 1'
#
loop_
_entity.id
_entity.type
_entity.pdbx_description
1 polymer ?
#
loop_
_entity_poly.entity_id
_entity_poly.type
_entity_poly.pdbx_seq_one_letter_code
_entity_poly.pdbx_strand_id
1 'polypeptide(L)'
;MLRRMRLPYVRAAAPEVLATARAQRWDPAEVLRVLLAEEAKGRDAATQRMRRKAAGFPTGKTFGSWREQDSSIEVSTQSALRTLEWVGRAENLSISGPSGTGKSHFVEALAHAVIDADMRVAWFTLESLTATIGRARVDASIAKVVARICRSDLIVIDDIGSLPAGQDAAEAFYRVVDAAYERRSVAVTSNIKPSGFDTIMPKTLATTTFSAPRIRRSCHGSRLLVHRCWPASRRGTAGILRSVVGRLRRIDASF
;
A
#
# COMPACT_ATOMS: atom_id res chain seq x y z
N MET A 1 17.97 22.19 -29.19
CA MET A 1 17.31 20.95 -29.66
C MET A 1 16.82 20.11 -28.48
N LEU A 2 17.65 19.59 -27.58
CA LEU A 2 17.26 18.68 -26.46
C LEU A 2 16.21 19.27 -25.49
N ARG A 3 16.22 20.59 -25.22
CA ARG A 3 15.15 21.25 -24.42
C ARG A 3 13.77 21.12 -25.09
N ARG A 4 13.71 21.31 -26.41
CA ARG A 4 12.47 21.20 -27.19
C ARG A 4 11.94 19.77 -27.23
N MET A 5 12.84 18.78 -27.25
CA MET A 5 12.51 17.36 -27.20
C MET A 5 12.22 16.85 -25.77
N ARG A 6 12.34 17.71 -24.74
CA ARG A 6 12.14 17.36 -23.32
C ARG A 6 13.02 16.18 -22.87
N LEU A 7 14.32 16.23 -23.22
CA LEU A 7 15.34 15.25 -22.83
C LEU A 7 16.34 15.88 -21.83
N PRO A 8 15.93 16.12 -20.58
CA PRO A 8 16.76 16.81 -19.59
C PRO A 8 17.97 15.99 -19.15
N TYR A 9 17.83 14.69 -19.01
CA TYR A 9 18.90 13.79 -18.53
C TYR A 9 19.93 13.52 -19.62
N VAL A 10 19.52 13.30 -20.87
CA VAL A 10 20.45 13.30 -22.03
C VAL A 10 21.26 14.59 -22.04
N ARG A 11 20.62 15.74 -21.88
CA ARG A 11 21.32 17.02 -21.88
C ARG A 11 22.38 17.14 -20.77
N ALA A 12 22.08 16.58 -19.58
CA ALA A 12 23.00 16.60 -18.46
C ALA A 12 24.17 15.62 -18.66
N ALA A 13 23.90 14.42 -19.17
CA ALA A 13 24.90 13.36 -19.36
C ALA A 13 25.75 13.53 -20.63
N ALA A 14 25.24 14.23 -21.66
CA ALA A 14 25.90 14.30 -22.98
C ALA A 14 27.37 14.75 -22.96
N PRO A 15 27.79 15.77 -22.17
CA PRO A 15 29.20 16.18 -22.17
C PRO A 15 30.14 15.05 -21.73
N GLU A 16 29.82 14.35 -20.66
CA GLU A 16 30.62 13.27 -20.09
C GLU A 16 30.61 12.02 -21.00
N VAL A 17 29.44 11.62 -21.46
CA VAL A 17 29.27 10.46 -22.39
C VAL A 17 30.04 10.68 -23.66
N LEU A 18 29.98 11.88 -24.27
CA LEU A 18 30.71 12.19 -25.51
C LEU A 18 32.22 12.25 -25.30
N ALA A 19 32.69 12.75 -24.13
CA ALA A 19 34.11 12.74 -23.80
C ALA A 19 34.65 11.31 -23.69
N THR A 20 33.94 10.44 -22.97
CA THR A 20 34.26 9.03 -22.77
C THR A 20 34.22 8.28 -24.11
N ALA A 21 33.18 8.50 -24.91
CA ALA A 21 33.02 7.87 -26.22
C ALA A 21 34.19 8.19 -27.19
N ARG A 22 34.67 9.45 -27.18
CA ARG A 22 35.85 9.84 -27.97
C ARG A 22 37.12 9.15 -27.47
N ALA A 23 37.34 9.10 -26.17
CA ALA A 23 38.52 8.48 -25.58
C ALA A 23 38.55 6.96 -25.81
N GLN A 24 37.41 6.31 -25.77
CA GLN A 24 37.26 4.86 -25.90
C GLN A 24 36.85 4.41 -27.32
N ARG A 25 36.70 5.35 -28.27
CA ARG A 25 36.31 5.08 -29.67
C ARG A 25 35.01 4.26 -29.76
N TRP A 26 33.99 4.67 -29.04
CA TRP A 26 32.69 3.99 -29.08
C TRP A 26 32.03 4.11 -30.43
N ASP A 27 31.29 3.05 -30.81
CA ASP A 27 30.39 3.11 -31.95
C ASP A 27 29.28 4.17 -31.71
N PRO A 28 28.88 4.94 -32.72
CA PRO A 28 27.76 5.88 -32.62
C PRO A 28 26.46 5.29 -32.05
N ALA A 29 26.15 4.02 -32.39
CA ALA A 29 25.01 3.33 -31.84
C ALA A 29 25.11 3.13 -30.31
N GLU A 30 26.31 2.83 -29.82
CA GLU A 30 26.57 2.70 -28.38
C GLU A 30 26.41 4.05 -27.66
N VAL A 31 26.90 5.13 -28.24
CA VAL A 31 26.70 6.48 -27.69
C VAL A 31 25.20 6.81 -27.53
N LEU A 32 24.41 6.51 -28.57
CA LEU A 32 22.98 6.73 -28.55
C LEU A 32 22.30 5.87 -27.48
N ARG A 33 22.66 4.59 -27.39
CA ARG A 33 22.14 3.66 -26.40
C ARG A 33 22.38 4.15 -24.97
N VAL A 34 23.60 4.58 -24.65
CA VAL A 34 23.96 5.09 -23.32
C VAL A 34 23.20 6.38 -23.02
N LEU A 35 23.12 7.33 -23.94
CA LEU A 35 22.38 8.57 -23.73
C LEU A 35 20.88 8.32 -23.48
N LEU A 36 20.26 7.40 -24.23
CA LEU A 36 18.85 7.04 -24.03
C LEU A 36 18.64 6.29 -22.70
N ALA A 37 19.59 5.45 -22.32
CA ALA A 37 19.55 4.77 -21.02
C ALA A 37 19.61 5.76 -19.85
N GLU A 38 20.46 6.81 -19.92
CA GLU A 38 20.51 7.87 -18.91
C GLU A 38 19.20 8.68 -18.84
N GLU A 39 18.56 8.94 -19.98
CA GLU A 39 17.24 9.58 -19.97
C GLU A 39 16.18 8.72 -19.30
N ALA A 40 16.11 7.42 -19.66
CA ALA A 40 15.17 6.48 -19.04
C ALA A 40 15.38 6.40 -17.53
N LYS A 41 16.60 6.14 -17.09
CA LYS A 41 16.99 6.08 -15.68
C LYS A 41 16.62 7.35 -14.92
N GLY A 42 16.89 8.51 -15.50
CA GLY A 42 16.57 9.79 -14.88
C GLY A 42 15.06 10.02 -14.74
N ARG A 43 14.27 9.64 -15.75
CA ARG A 43 12.80 9.70 -15.70
C ARG A 43 12.21 8.76 -14.67
N ASP A 44 12.72 7.53 -14.60
CA ASP A 44 12.26 6.53 -13.63
C ASP A 44 12.54 7.02 -12.21
N ALA A 45 13.75 7.53 -11.94
CA ALA A 45 14.11 8.11 -10.66
C ALA A 45 13.22 9.31 -10.28
N ALA A 46 12.91 10.19 -11.25
CA ALA A 46 11.99 11.30 -11.03
C ALA A 46 10.57 10.83 -10.73
N THR A 47 10.07 9.84 -11.46
CA THR A 47 8.75 9.24 -11.27
C THR A 47 8.65 8.60 -9.89
N GLN A 48 9.64 7.80 -9.49
CA GLN A 48 9.69 7.18 -8.17
C GLN A 48 9.72 8.25 -7.05
N ARG A 49 10.50 9.32 -7.22
CA ARG A 49 10.54 10.44 -6.26
C ARG A 49 9.17 11.11 -6.13
N MET A 50 8.49 11.34 -7.23
CA MET A 50 7.13 11.90 -7.23
C MET A 50 6.13 10.97 -6.56
N ARG A 51 6.21 9.65 -6.82
CA ARG A 51 5.36 8.64 -6.17
C ARG A 51 5.61 8.58 -4.66
N ARG A 52 6.88 8.60 -4.20
CA ARG A 52 7.21 8.63 -2.76
C ARG A 52 6.65 9.89 -2.09
N LYS A 53 6.79 11.05 -2.74
CA LYS A 53 6.22 12.30 -2.24
C LYS A 53 4.68 12.24 -2.18
N ALA A 54 4.04 11.67 -3.20
CA ALA A 54 2.58 11.55 -3.27
C ALA A 54 2.04 10.53 -2.25
N ALA A 55 2.79 9.47 -1.93
CA ALA A 55 2.43 8.49 -0.92
C ALA A 55 2.40 9.08 0.50
N GLY A 56 3.25 10.09 0.79
CA GLY A 56 3.24 10.79 2.08
C GLY A 56 3.72 9.92 3.24
N PHE A 57 4.80 9.15 3.03
CA PHE A 57 5.37 8.29 4.07
C PHE A 57 5.72 9.05 5.35
N PRO A 58 5.43 8.47 6.56
CA PRO A 58 5.61 9.17 7.82
C PRO A 58 7.08 9.33 8.23
N THR A 59 7.94 8.35 7.95
CA THR A 59 9.30 8.31 8.50
C THR A 59 10.41 8.09 7.47
N GLY A 60 10.08 7.64 6.25
CA GLY A 60 11.07 7.32 5.20
C GLY A 60 11.89 6.06 5.49
N LYS A 61 11.38 5.14 6.30
CA LYS A 61 12.03 3.88 6.65
C LYS A 61 12.00 2.89 5.49
N THR A 62 13.16 2.36 5.14
CA THR A 62 13.34 1.41 4.04
C THR A 62 13.96 0.10 4.53
N PHE A 63 14.04 -0.91 3.66
CA PHE A 63 14.77 -2.15 3.97
C PHE A 63 16.27 -1.93 4.22
N GLY A 64 16.86 -0.82 3.78
CA GLY A 64 18.24 -0.46 4.11
C GLY A 64 18.46 -0.20 5.60
N SER A 65 17.43 0.23 6.32
CA SER A 65 17.45 0.43 7.78
C SER A 65 16.77 -0.70 8.56
N TRP A 66 16.25 -1.72 7.88
CA TRP A 66 15.59 -2.87 8.49
C TRP A 66 16.58 -3.97 8.86
N ARG A 67 16.48 -4.49 10.08
CA ARG A 67 17.28 -5.64 10.54
C ARG A 67 16.37 -6.87 10.57
N GLU A 68 16.56 -7.76 9.61
CA GLU A 68 15.72 -8.96 9.44
C GLU A 68 15.78 -9.88 10.67
N GLN A 69 16.95 -9.98 11.29
CA GLN A 69 17.23 -10.87 12.43
C GLN A 69 16.60 -10.38 13.73
N ASP A 70 16.42 -9.06 13.88
CA ASP A 70 15.84 -8.45 15.08
C ASP A 70 14.29 -8.47 15.02
N SER A 71 13.74 -8.87 13.89
CA SER A 71 12.29 -8.93 13.67
C SER A 71 11.72 -10.27 14.15
N SER A 72 10.53 -10.21 14.73
CA SER A 72 9.75 -11.42 15.04
C SER A 72 8.98 -11.99 13.83
N ILE A 73 9.06 -11.34 12.66
CA ILE A 73 8.59 -11.90 11.40
C ILE A 73 9.63 -12.91 10.92
N GLU A 74 9.22 -14.13 10.62
CA GLU A 74 10.12 -15.16 10.09
C GLU A 74 10.78 -14.68 8.79
N VAL A 75 12.09 -14.92 8.64
CA VAL A 75 12.90 -14.47 7.48
C VAL A 75 12.32 -14.97 6.16
N SER A 76 11.83 -16.21 6.12
CA SER A 76 11.14 -16.77 4.95
C SER A 76 9.90 -15.97 4.56
N THR A 77 9.12 -15.51 5.54
CA THR A 77 7.96 -14.65 5.33
C THR A 77 8.36 -13.25 4.86
N GLN A 78 9.41 -12.68 5.45
CA GLN A 78 9.95 -11.39 4.99
C GLN A 78 10.40 -11.46 3.55
N SER A 79 11.15 -12.50 3.17
CA SER A 79 11.62 -12.75 1.80
C SER A 79 10.46 -12.92 0.82
N ALA A 80 9.45 -13.72 1.19
CA ALA A 80 8.26 -13.93 0.37
C ALA A 80 7.44 -12.64 0.16
N LEU A 81 7.34 -11.76 1.17
CA LEU A 81 6.65 -10.48 1.03
C LEU A 81 7.42 -9.48 0.16
N ARG A 82 8.76 -9.55 0.18
CA ARG A 82 9.64 -8.69 -0.63
C ARG A 82 9.60 -9.03 -2.12
N THR A 83 9.12 -10.21 -2.53
CA THR A 83 8.88 -10.50 -3.97
C THR A 83 7.78 -9.64 -4.57
N LEU A 84 6.92 -9.06 -3.75
CA LEU A 84 5.77 -8.23 -4.13
C LEU A 84 4.73 -8.95 -5.00
N GLU A 85 4.84 -10.26 -5.20
CA GLU A 85 3.87 -11.04 -5.99
C GLU A 85 2.45 -10.94 -5.42
N TRP A 86 2.32 -10.82 -4.09
CA TRP A 86 1.05 -10.64 -3.41
C TRP A 86 0.35 -9.34 -3.82
N VAL A 87 1.10 -8.28 -4.13
CA VAL A 87 0.55 -7.02 -4.67
C VAL A 87 0.01 -7.25 -6.08
N GLY A 88 0.77 -7.93 -6.93
CA GLY A 88 0.33 -8.26 -8.29
C GLY A 88 -0.93 -9.14 -8.34
N ARG A 89 -1.17 -9.93 -7.28
CA ARG A 89 -2.36 -10.80 -7.14
C ARG A 89 -3.53 -10.13 -6.41
N ALA A 90 -3.43 -8.85 -6.07
CA ALA A 90 -4.40 -8.13 -5.25
C ALA A 90 -4.72 -8.83 -3.91
N GLU A 91 -3.72 -9.49 -3.31
CA GLU A 91 -3.85 -10.11 -1.98
C GLU A 91 -3.69 -9.05 -0.89
N ASN A 92 -4.37 -9.24 0.24
CA ASN A 92 -4.30 -8.33 1.37
C ASN A 92 -3.28 -8.82 2.41
N LEU A 93 -2.67 -7.86 3.12
CA LEU A 93 -1.68 -8.09 4.17
C LEU A 93 -2.16 -7.47 5.49
N SER A 94 -2.15 -8.24 6.56
CA SER A 94 -2.37 -7.71 7.91
C SER A 94 -1.17 -8.05 8.78
N ILE A 95 -0.59 -7.03 9.43
CA ILE A 95 0.49 -7.20 10.39
C ILE A 95 0.01 -6.69 11.75
N SER A 96 -0.09 -7.59 12.72
CA SER A 96 -0.54 -7.26 14.06
C SER A 96 0.50 -7.65 15.11
N GLY A 97 0.56 -6.87 16.19
CA GLY A 97 1.48 -7.10 17.30
C GLY A 97 1.61 -5.88 18.21
N PRO A 98 2.32 -6.00 19.34
CA PRO A 98 2.51 -4.90 20.29
C PRO A 98 3.12 -3.65 19.66
N SER A 99 2.93 -2.50 20.30
CA SER A 99 3.60 -1.25 19.91
C SER A 99 5.12 -1.42 19.99
N GLY A 100 5.86 -0.71 19.13
CA GLY A 100 7.33 -0.76 19.12
C GLY A 100 7.95 -1.97 18.41
N THR A 101 7.17 -2.95 17.92
CA THR A 101 7.68 -4.16 17.27
C THR A 101 8.10 -4.00 15.81
N GLY A 102 8.08 -2.77 15.27
CA GLY A 102 8.53 -2.48 13.90
C GLY A 102 7.48 -2.70 12.80
N LYS A 103 6.18 -2.88 13.12
CA LYS A 103 5.11 -3.09 12.13
C LYS A 103 5.09 -2.02 11.03
N SER A 104 4.97 -0.75 11.45
CA SER A 104 4.92 0.39 10.53
C SER A 104 6.21 0.52 9.73
N HIS A 105 7.40 0.25 10.35
CA HIS A 105 8.67 0.23 9.65
C HIS A 105 8.67 -0.82 8.53
N PHE A 106 8.27 -2.04 8.83
CA PHE A 106 8.27 -3.12 7.85
C PHE A 106 7.31 -2.85 6.69
N VAL A 107 6.08 -2.37 6.98
CA VAL A 107 5.10 -2.02 5.95
C VAL A 107 5.56 -0.81 5.14
N GLU A 108 6.19 0.19 5.76
CA GLU A 108 6.75 1.33 5.04
C GLU A 108 7.90 0.91 4.12
N ALA A 109 8.78 0.01 4.59
CA ALA A 109 9.84 -0.55 3.75
C ALA A 109 9.29 -1.37 2.56
N LEU A 110 8.21 -2.15 2.75
CA LEU A 110 7.50 -2.81 1.67
C LEU A 110 6.90 -1.80 0.69
N ALA A 111 6.28 -0.74 1.19
CA ALA A 111 5.67 0.30 0.37
C ALA A 111 6.72 1.05 -0.48
N HIS A 112 7.93 1.28 0.05
CA HIS A 112 9.05 1.78 -0.73
C HIS A 112 9.46 0.80 -1.83
N ALA A 113 9.57 -0.49 -1.53
CA ALA A 113 9.89 -1.52 -2.52
C ALA A 113 8.83 -1.61 -3.63
N VAL A 114 7.54 -1.42 -3.31
CA VAL A 114 6.45 -1.34 -4.28
C VAL A 114 6.65 -0.17 -5.25
N ILE A 115 7.07 1.00 -4.75
CA ILE A 115 7.37 2.16 -5.60
C ILE A 115 8.61 1.90 -6.47
N ASP A 116 9.62 1.22 -5.92
CA ASP A 116 10.85 0.86 -6.66
C ASP A 116 10.56 -0.14 -7.79
N ALA A 117 9.53 -0.98 -7.62
CA ALA A 117 8.97 -1.86 -8.65
C ALA A 117 7.99 -1.15 -9.61
N ASP A 118 8.04 0.19 -9.70
CA ASP A 118 7.25 1.06 -10.58
C ASP A 118 5.73 1.02 -10.31
N MET A 119 5.29 0.54 -9.16
CA MET A 119 3.91 0.55 -8.72
C MET A 119 3.57 1.81 -7.90
N ARG A 120 2.30 2.02 -7.60
CA ARG A 120 1.78 3.19 -6.86
C ARG A 120 1.33 2.78 -5.47
N VAL A 121 1.60 3.64 -4.48
CA VAL A 121 1.19 3.45 -3.09
C VAL A 121 0.34 4.63 -2.64
N ALA A 122 -0.71 4.34 -1.87
CA ALA A 122 -1.41 5.31 -1.05
C ALA A 122 -1.22 4.94 0.42
N TRP A 123 -0.74 5.88 1.22
CA TRP A 123 -0.50 5.68 2.66
C TRP A 123 -1.47 6.52 3.48
N PHE A 124 -2.11 5.88 4.45
CA PHE A 124 -3.00 6.53 5.41
C PHE A 124 -2.77 5.97 6.81
N THR A 125 -2.96 6.79 7.82
CA THR A 125 -3.40 6.32 9.14
C THR A 125 -4.92 6.20 9.12
N LEU A 126 -5.51 5.44 10.05
CA LEU A 126 -6.98 5.36 10.13
C LEU A 126 -7.61 6.75 10.31
N GLU A 127 -6.97 7.62 11.11
CA GLU A 127 -7.40 8.99 11.33
C GLU A 127 -7.37 9.83 10.04
N SER A 128 -6.26 9.81 9.30
CA SER A 128 -6.11 10.57 8.05
C SER A 128 -7.08 10.10 6.96
N LEU A 129 -7.36 8.79 6.92
CA LEU A 129 -8.36 8.21 6.03
C LEU A 129 -9.76 8.72 6.40
N THR A 130 -10.12 8.67 7.68
CA THR A 130 -11.40 9.17 8.21
C THR A 130 -11.59 10.64 7.87
N ALA A 131 -10.58 11.47 8.12
CA ALA A 131 -10.62 12.90 7.79
C ALA A 131 -10.77 13.14 6.27
N THR A 132 -10.12 12.30 5.44
CA THR A 132 -10.20 12.40 3.97
C THR A 132 -11.60 12.05 3.46
N ILE A 133 -12.20 10.98 3.96
CA ILE A 133 -13.57 10.57 3.58
C ILE A 133 -14.61 11.52 4.17
N GLY A 134 -14.42 12.00 5.42
CA GLY A 134 -15.30 12.98 6.05
C GLY A 134 -15.39 14.29 5.25
N ARG A 135 -14.27 14.83 4.79
CA ARG A 135 -14.25 16.00 3.89
C ARG A 135 -14.98 15.71 2.57
N ALA A 136 -14.72 14.55 1.98
CA ALA A 136 -15.37 14.13 0.74
C ALA A 136 -16.90 13.92 0.89
N ARG A 137 -17.38 13.66 2.12
CA ARG A 137 -18.81 13.56 2.41
C ARG A 137 -19.49 14.94 2.30
N VAL A 138 -18.84 15.97 2.86
CA VAL A 138 -19.34 17.36 2.76
C VAL A 138 -19.45 17.82 1.31
N ASP A 139 -18.46 17.49 0.49
CA ASP A 139 -18.38 17.87 -0.93
C ASP A 139 -19.15 16.92 -1.88
N ALA A 140 -19.89 15.94 -1.35
CA ALA A 140 -20.55 14.88 -2.13
C ALA A 140 -19.61 14.14 -3.11
N SER A 141 -18.30 14.07 -2.80
CA SER A 141 -17.25 13.56 -3.69
C SER A 141 -16.63 12.23 -3.24
N ILE A 142 -17.24 11.51 -2.29
CA ILE A 142 -16.71 10.26 -1.72
C ILE A 142 -16.30 9.27 -2.81
N ALA A 143 -17.16 9.03 -3.80
CA ALA A 143 -16.88 8.07 -4.87
C ALA A 143 -15.62 8.45 -5.67
N LYS A 144 -15.41 9.75 -5.94
CA LYS A 144 -14.21 10.25 -6.64
C LYS A 144 -12.96 10.06 -5.79
N VAL A 145 -13.05 10.31 -4.47
CA VAL A 145 -11.92 10.16 -3.54
C VAL A 145 -11.54 8.69 -3.40
N VAL A 146 -12.50 7.80 -3.18
CA VAL A 146 -12.29 6.35 -3.10
C VAL A 146 -11.70 5.81 -4.41
N ALA A 147 -12.26 6.19 -5.55
CA ALA A 147 -11.72 5.81 -6.86
C ALA A 147 -10.27 6.31 -7.06
N ARG A 148 -9.93 7.50 -6.55
CA ARG A 148 -8.56 8.02 -6.58
C ARG A 148 -7.62 7.20 -5.71
N ILE A 149 -8.02 6.81 -4.50
CA ILE A 149 -7.24 5.94 -3.61
C ILE A 149 -7.00 4.58 -4.29
N CYS A 150 -8.03 4.00 -4.90
CA CYS A 150 -7.96 2.72 -5.61
C CYS A 150 -7.22 2.77 -6.97
N ARG A 151 -6.64 3.92 -7.36
CA ARG A 151 -5.65 3.96 -8.45
C ARG A 151 -4.27 3.46 -8.01
N SER A 152 -4.03 3.36 -6.71
CA SER A 152 -2.81 2.79 -6.16
C SER A 152 -2.87 1.28 -6.23
N ASP A 153 -1.71 0.65 -6.45
CA ASP A 153 -1.59 -0.81 -6.50
C ASP A 153 -1.56 -1.40 -5.09
N LEU A 154 -0.99 -0.63 -4.14
CA LEU A 154 -1.00 -0.92 -2.71
C LEU A 154 -1.62 0.25 -1.94
N ILE A 155 -2.59 -0.05 -1.08
CA ILE A 155 -3.18 0.89 -0.13
C ILE A 155 -2.73 0.47 1.27
N VAL A 156 -2.02 1.34 1.97
CA VAL A 156 -1.59 1.10 3.35
C VAL A 156 -2.49 1.86 4.30
N ILE A 157 -3.01 1.16 5.33
CA ILE A 157 -3.75 1.76 6.43
C ILE A 157 -3.02 1.39 7.71
N ASP A 158 -2.23 2.34 8.20
CA ASP A 158 -1.35 2.14 9.34
C ASP A 158 -2.08 2.43 10.65
N ASP A 159 -1.70 1.68 11.69
CA ASP A 159 -2.10 1.88 13.08
C ASP A 159 -3.61 1.79 13.34
N ILE A 160 -4.23 0.70 12.89
CA ILE A 160 -5.61 0.38 13.26
C ILE A 160 -5.62 -0.16 14.70
N GLY A 161 -6.40 0.48 15.57
CA GLY A 161 -6.63 0.02 16.95
C GLY A 161 -5.86 0.77 18.01
N SER A 162 -5.23 1.90 17.70
CA SER A 162 -4.64 2.80 18.70
C SER A 162 -5.69 3.49 19.57
N LEU A 163 -6.90 3.69 19.02
CA LEU A 163 -8.06 4.26 19.70
C LEU A 163 -9.33 3.51 19.25
N PRO A 164 -10.40 3.47 20.07
CA PRO A 164 -11.69 2.96 19.61
C PRO A 164 -12.10 3.71 18.33
N ALA A 165 -12.24 2.99 17.24
CA ALA A 165 -12.67 3.58 15.98
C ALA A 165 -14.16 3.96 16.11
N GLY A 166 -14.45 5.25 15.97
CA GLY A 166 -15.84 5.71 15.84
C GLY A 166 -16.48 5.17 14.56
N GLN A 167 -17.79 5.30 14.45
CA GLN A 167 -18.57 4.81 13.31
C GLN A 167 -18.05 5.37 11.96
N ASP A 168 -17.64 6.64 11.93
CA ASP A 168 -17.09 7.28 10.72
C ASP A 168 -15.77 6.66 10.27
N ALA A 169 -14.90 6.26 11.20
CA ALA A 169 -13.64 5.60 10.89
C ALA A 169 -13.87 4.19 10.34
N ALA A 170 -14.81 3.45 10.94
CA ALA A 170 -15.21 2.13 10.45
C ALA A 170 -15.82 2.21 9.04
N GLU A 171 -16.68 3.20 8.80
CA GLU A 171 -17.27 3.43 7.47
C GLU A 171 -16.21 3.82 6.42
N ALA A 172 -15.29 4.74 6.75
CA ALA A 172 -14.23 5.17 5.86
C ALA A 172 -13.32 3.99 5.46
N PHE A 173 -12.92 3.18 6.44
CA PHE A 173 -12.14 1.97 6.23
C PHE A 173 -12.87 0.98 5.32
N TYR A 174 -14.13 0.66 5.64
CA TYR A 174 -14.95 -0.28 4.86
C TYR A 174 -15.09 0.16 3.41
N ARG A 175 -15.42 1.44 3.15
CA ARG A 175 -15.58 1.96 1.78
C ARG A 175 -14.35 1.76 0.91
N VAL A 176 -13.16 1.94 1.49
CA VAL A 176 -11.91 1.76 0.76
C VAL A 176 -11.62 0.28 0.53
N VAL A 177 -11.79 -0.57 1.57
CA VAL A 177 -11.53 -2.02 1.46
C VAL A 177 -12.50 -2.67 0.47
N ASP A 178 -13.79 -2.31 0.52
CA ASP A 178 -14.81 -2.81 -0.42
C ASP A 178 -14.49 -2.42 -1.87
N ALA A 179 -14.12 -1.17 -2.10
CA ALA A 179 -13.76 -0.68 -3.43
C ALA A 179 -12.44 -1.28 -3.96
N ALA A 180 -11.51 -1.63 -3.07
CA ALA A 180 -10.24 -2.27 -3.39
C ALA A 180 -10.37 -3.78 -3.62
N TYR A 181 -11.46 -4.40 -3.16
CA TYR A 181 -11.66 -5.85 -3.16
C TYR A 181 -11.40 -6.47 -4.55
N GLU A 182 -10.58 -7.52 -4.59
CA GLU A 182 -10.13 -8.25 -5.80
C GLU A 182 -9.45 -7.38 -6.89
N ARG A 183 -9.16 -6.12 -6.61
CA ARG A 183 -8.59 -5.20 -7.60
C ARG A 183 -7.25 -4.61 -7.15
N ARG A 184 -7.09 -4.40 -5.84
CA ARG A 184 -5.93 -3.75 -5.24
C ARG A 184 -5.58 -4.43 -3.93
N SER A 185 -4.31 -4.39 -3.59
CA SER A 185 -3.85 -4.88 -2.30
C SER A 185 -4.04 -3.84 -1.21
N VAL A 186 -4.52 -4.30 -0.06
CA VAL A 186 -4.61 -3.48 1.15
C VAL A 186 -3.68 -4.07 2.20
N ALA A 187 -2.76 -3.25 2.72
CA ALA A 187 -1.90 -3.61 3.83
C ALA A 187 -2.34 -2.85 5.09
N VAL A 188 -2.51 -3.57 6.18
CA VAL A 188 -3.00 -3.02 7.45
C VAL A 188 -2.02 -3.34 8.55
N THR A 189 -1.71 -2.35 9.41
CA THR A 189 -1.01 -2.61 10.68
C THR A 189 -1.93 -2.38 11.87
N SER A 190 -1.74 -3.15 12.92
CA SER A 190 -2.54 -3.04 14.14
C SER A 190 -1.77 -3.48 15.37
N ASN A 191 -2.05 -2.86 16.51
CA ASN A 191 -1.63 -3.32 17.84
C ASN A 191 -2.60 -4.34 18.44
N ILE A 192 -3.74 -4.56 17.81
CA ILE A 192 -4.74 -5.53 18.23
C ILE A 192 -4.69 -6.73 17.30
N LYS A 193 -4.88 -7.93 17.84
CA LYS A 193 -5.01 -9.15 17.04
C LYS A 193 -6.28 -9.08 16.19
N PRO A 194 -6.32 -9.71 15.00
CA PRO A 194 -7.51 -9.72 14.15
C PRO A 194 -8.79 -10.19 14.86
N SER A 195 -8.66 -11.10 15.84
CA SER A 195 -9.77 -11.55 16.68
C SER A 195 -10.33 -10.47 17.63
N GLY A 196 -9.62 -9.36 17.82
CA GLY A 196 -10.05 -8.21 18.62
C GLY A 196 -10.65 -7.09 17.79
N PHE A 197 -10.69 -7.18 16.47
CA PHE A 197 -11.29 -6.15 15.62
C PHE A 197 -12.79 -5.96 15.86
N ASP A 198 -13.46 -7.00 16.36
CA ASP A 198 -14.88 -6.93 16.75
C ASP A 198 -15.14 -5.93 17.89
N THR A 199 -14.11 -5.56 18.66
CA THR A 199 -14.20 -4.57 19.73
C THR A 199 -14.04 -3.14 19.24
N ILE A 200 -13.43 -2.95 18.06
CA ILE A 200 -13.13 -1.63 17.49
C ILE A 200 -14.06 -1.31 16.33
N MET A 201 -14.49 -2.34 15.60
CA MET A 201 -15.34 -2.22 14.43
C MET A 201 -16.67 -2.96 14.65
N PRO A 202 -17.77 -2.48 14.05
CA PRO A 202 -19.04 -3.22 14.07
C PRO A 202 -18.82 -4.67 13.61
N LYS A 203 -19.38 -5.64 14.34
CA LYS A 203 -19.18 -7.10 14.12
C LYS A 203 -19.38 -7.54 12.66
N THR A 204 -20.27 -6.88 11.94
CA THR A 204 -20.54 -7.13 10.54
C THR A 204 -19.38 -6.75 9.59
N LEU A 205 -18.51 -5.82 9.98
CA LEU A 205 -17.37 -5.36 9.18
C LEU A 205 -16.10 -6.15 9.47
N ALA A 206 -15.87 -6.54 10.73
CA ALA A 206 -14.69 -7.28 11.12
C ALA A 206 -14.66 -8.68 10.46
N THR A 207 -15.79 -9.37 10.38
CA THR A 207 -15.90 -10.72 9.80
C THR A 207 -15.70 -10.76 8.29
N THR A 208 -16.15 -9.74 7.57
CA THR A 208 -16.05 -9.71 6.10
C THR A 208 -14.68 -9.29 5.59
N THR A 209 -13.99 -8.42 6.34
CA THR A 209 -12.70 -7.85 5.92
C THR A 209 -11.52 -8.78 6.24
N PHE A 210 -11.63 -9.57 7.31
CA PHE A 210 -10.54 -10.40 7.82
C PHE A 210 -10.85 -11.91 7.86
N SER A 211 -11.93 -12.37 7.24
CA SER A 211 -12.23 -13.80 7.05
C SER A 211 -11.26 -14.41 6.04
N ALA A 212 -10.08 -14.77 6.52
CA ALA A 212 -9.07 -15.44 5.72
C ALA A 212 -8.82 -16.86 6.21
N PRO A 213 -8.53 -17.81 5.30
CA PRO A 213 -8.00 -19.10 5.69
C PRO A 213 -6.66 -18.89 6.41
N ARG A 214 -6.57 -19.42 7.60
CA ARG A 214 -5.42 -19.31 8.51
C ARG A 214 -4.16 -19.90 7.87
N ILE A 215 -3.16 -19.10 7.63
CA ILE A 215 -1.79 -19.61 7.71
C ILE A 215 -1.47 -19.61 9.21
N ARG A 216 -1.74 -20.77 9.86
CA ARG A 216 -1.35 -21.00 11.25
C ARG A 216 0.17 -21.14 11.30
N ARG A 217 0.86 -20.23 11.99
CA ARG A 217 1.96 -20.62 12.87
C ARG A 217 1.89 -19.79 14.13
N SER A 218 1.50 -20.47 15.19
CA SER A 218 1.48 -19.99 16.58
C SER A 218 2.91 -19.85 17.07
N CYS A 219 3.26 -18.69 17.59
CA CYS A 219 4.43 -18.54 18.44
C CYS A 219 4.02 -17.77 19.70
N HIS A 220 4.28 -18.34 20.85
CA HIS A 220 4.09 -17.75 22.17
C HIS A 220 5.14 -16.65 22.40
N GLY A 221 4.71 -15.51 22.90
CA GLY A 221 5.56 -14.35 23.23
C GLY A 221 5.18 -13.12 22.39
N SER A 222 5.75 -11.97 22.70
CA SER A 222 5.51 -10.66 22.06
C SER A 222 5.91 -10.64 20.57
N ARG A 223 5.15 -11.35 19.71
CA ARG A 223 5.51 -11.59 18.30
C ARG A 223 4.52 -10.95 17.36
N LEU A 224 5.05 -10.43 16.24
CA LEU A 224 4.29 -9.97 15.09
C LEU A 224 3.55 -11.14 14.44
N LEU A 225 2.27 -10.93 14.13
CA LEU A 225 1.47 -11.86 13.35
C LEU A 225 1.27 -11.28 11.95
N VAL A 226 1.70 -12.03 10.95
CA VAL A 226 1.50 -11.67 9.54
C VAL A 226 0.40 -12.56 8.99
N HIS A 227 -0.65 -11.96 8.49
CA HIS A 227 -1.75 -12.64 7.83
C HIS A 227 -1.83 -12.17 6.37
N ARG A 228 -1.71 -13.12 5.45
CA ARG A 228 -2.09 -12.91 4.06
C ARG A 228 -3.56 -13.27 3.94
N CYS A 229 -4.39 -12.30 3.59
CA CYS A 229 -5.81 -12.50 3.45
C CYS A 229 -6.13 -12.75 1.96
N TRP A 230 -6.55 -13.97 1.64
CA TRP A 230 -7.09 -14.33 0.34
C TRP A 230 -8.52 -13.81 0.22
N PRO A 231 -8.97 -13.30 -0.94
CA PRO A 231 -10.38 -12.97 -1.13
C PRO A 231 -11.23 -14.23 -0.93
N ALA A 232 -12.25 -14.12 -0.09
CA ALA A 232 -13.18 -15.24 0.14
C ALA A 232 -13.88 -15.59 -1.18
N SER A 233 -13.92 -16.88 -1.54
CA SER A 233 -14.52 -17.35 -2.78
C SER A 233 -15.98 -16.87 -2.92
N ARG A 234 -16.39 -16.50 -4.13
CA ARG A 234 -17.67 -15.86 -4.51
C ARG A 234 -18.96 -16.49 -3.97
N ARG A 235 -18.92 -17.64 -3.29
CA ARG A 235 -20.16 -18.38 -2.92
C ARG A 235 -20.77 -17.99 -1.58
N GLY A 236 -20.08 -17.26 -0.70
CA GLY A 236 -20.60 -16.96 0.65
C GLY A 236 -20.88 -15.49 0.95
N THR A 237 -20.18 -14.55 0.29
CA THR A 237 -20.21 -13.13 0.65
C THR A 237 -21.30 -12.31 -0.05
N ALA A 238 -21.76 -12.70 -1.23
CA ALA A 238 -22.81 -11.99 -1.95
C ALA A 238 -24.15 -11.94 -1.19
N GLY A 239 -24.46 -12.97 -0.41
CA GLY A 239 -25.66 -13.01 0.43
C GLY A 239 -25.59 -12.10 1.66
N ILE A 240 -24.41 -12.02 2.28
CA ILE A 240 -24.19 -11.23 3.49
C ILE A 240 -24.10 -9.72 3.15
N LEU A 241 -23.43 -9.37 2.05
CA LEU A 241 -23.33 -7.99 1.56
C LEU A 241 -24.70 -7.39 1.19
N ARG A 242 -25.58 -8.15 0.55
CA ARG A 242 -26.96 -7.71 0.25
C ARG A 242 -27.78 -7.45 1.51
N SER A 243 -27.57 -8.21 2.56
CA SER A 243 -28.24 -8.04 3.85
C SER A 243 -27.79 -6.79 4.60
N VAL A 244 -26.51 -6.43 4.54
CA VAL A 244 -25.93 -5.26 5.22
C VAL A 244 -26.29 -3.97 4.49
N VAL A 245 -26.15 -3.91 3.16
CA VAL A 245 -26.54 -2.75 2.34
C VAL A 245 -28.05 -2.51 2.41
N GLY A 246 -28.86 -3.56 2.47
CA GLY A 246 -30.32 -3.45 2.64
C GLY A 246 -30.74 -2.92 4.00
N ARG A 247 -29.97 -3.14 5.06
CA ARG A 247 -30.23 -2.61 6.40
C ARG A 247 -29.83 -1.13 6.54
N LEU A 248 -28.70 -0.73 5.96
CA LEU A 248 -28.26 0.68 5.95
C LEU A 248 -29.26 1.58 5.17
N ARG A 249 -29.82 1.10 4.06
CA ARG A 249 -30.86 1.84 3.32
C ARG A 249 -32.20 1.98 4.06
N ARG A 250 -32.49 1.12 5.05
CA ARG A 250 -33.71 1.23 5.88
C ARG A 250 -33.57 2.18 7.06
N ILE A 251 -32.35 2.53 7.47
CA ILE A 251 -32.14 3.50 8.56
C ILE A 251 -32.25 4.95 8.03
N ASP A 252 -31.90 5.19 6.77
CA ASP A 252 -32.03 6.52 6.13
C ASP A 252 -33.48 6.88 5.70
N ALA A 253 -34.42 5.95 5.80
CA ALA A 253 -35.82 6.18 5.41
C ALA A 253 -36.76 6.48 6.60
N SER A 254 -36.20 6.69 7.82
CA SER A 254 -36.99 6.91 9.05
C SER A 254 -36.60 8.20 9.79
N PHE A 255 -36.10 9.21 9.08
CA PHE A 255 -35.98 10.58 9.59
C PHE A 255 -36.46 11.57 8.54
#